data_f3a24149bc68079c19f7982e5db85e08
#
_entry.id   f3a24149bc68079c19f7982e5db85e08
#
_cell.length_a   1.000
_cell.length_b   1.000
_cell.length_c   1.000
_cell.angle_alpha   90.00
_cell.angle_beta   90.00
_cell.angle_gamma   90.00
#
_symmetry.space_group_name_H-M   'P 1'
#
loop_
_entity.id
_entity.type
_entity.pdbx_description
1 polymer ?
#
loop_
_entity_poly.entity_id
_entity_poly.type
_entity_poly.pdbx_seq_one_letter_code
_entity_poly.pdbx_strand_id
1 'polypeptide(L)'
;MRIRSALLALLVVAVGACNAAPTDGPAATVAPATTAAAPASTAMRVQTQLPPPGLLPTARRKPAPALGVTAFDGRTVSLDGMGGQPVVVSFFESWCGICQAEQPDLTKVAADFASRVGFVGVSYRDTVAAGRAYQRRFNVPYPLANDASGRTWARWRVPYQPVVVLVDRHGRVAERFDGGTTGGTLAAALTYLLGE
;
A
#
# COMPACT_ATOMS: atom_id res chain seq x y z
N MET A 1 10.56 28.93 43.94
CA MET A 1 11.82 29.63 44.22
C MET A 1 12.68 29.64 42.94
N ARG A 2 12.87 30.88 42.37
CA ARG A 2 13.90 31.34 41.40
C ARG A 2 14.02 30.63 40.06
N ILE A 3 13.38 31.11 39.00
CA ILE A 3 13.78 32.04 37.89
C ILE A 3 15.30 32.06 37.60
N ARG A 4 15.70 31.63 36.41
CA ARG A 4 16.82 32.20 35.67
C ARG A 4 16.58 32.13 34.17
N SER A 5 16.26 33.31 33.62
CA SER A 5 16.37 33.69 32.22
C SER A 5 17.85 33.75 31.80
N ALA A 6 18.16 33.41 30.57
CA ALA A 6 19.34 33.88 29.87
C ALA A 6 18.99 34.15 28.40
N LEU A 7 19.01 35.42 28.08
CA LEU A 7 19.01 36.04 26.75
C LEU A 7 20.43 35.99 26.13
N LEU A 8 20.49 36.35 24.86
CA LEU A 8 21.61 36.82 24.00
C LEU A 8 22.08 35.72 23.03
N ALA A 9 22.36 36.01 21.73
CA ALA A 9 22.52 37.26 21.00
C ALA A 9 22.32 37.01 19.49
N LEU A 10 21.84 38.04 18.82
CA LEU A 10 21.90 38.23 17.36
C LEU A 10 23.36 38.30 16.87
N LEU A 11 23.63 37.72 15.70
CA LEU A 11 24.75 38.17 14.86
C LEU A 11 24.27 38.30 13.40
N VAL A 12 24.14 39.57 13.01
CA VAL A 12 23.96 40.03 11.61
C VAL A 12 25.35 40.21 11.02
N VAL A 13 25.62 39.59 9.87
CA VAL A 13 26.73 39.98 9.00
C VAL A 13 26.20 40.21 7.62
N ALA A 14 26.14 41.49 7.25
CA ALA A 14 26.01 41.97 5.88
C ALA A 14 27.39 42.30 5.35
N VAL A 15 27.52 42.42 4.04
CA VAL A 15 28.57 42.92 3.12
C VAL A 15 28.89 41.83 2.10
N GLY A 16 28.91 42.06 0.79
CA GLY A 16 28.91 43.26 0.01
C GLY A 16 28.70 42.97 -1.47
N ALA A 17 28.21 43.95 -2.14
CA ALA A 17 28.00 44.05 -3.57
C ALA A 17 29.33 44.17 -4.34
N CYS A 18 29.47 43.49 -5.48
CA CYS A 18 30.38 43.87 -6.54
C CYS A 18 29.63 44.00 -7.84
N ASN A 19 29.53 45.21 -8.26
CA ASN A 19 29.00 45.69 -9.52
C ASN A 19 30.09 45.55 -10.60
N ALA A 20 29.80 44.97 -11.76
CA ALA A 20 30.62 45.10 -12.96
C ALA A 20 29.72 45.31 -14.19
N ALA A 21 29.97 46.39 -14.83
CA ALA A 21 29.24 46.99 -15.96
C ALA A 21 29.51 46.28 -17.29
N PRO A 22 28.72 46.60 -18.36
CA PRO A 22 28.57 45.80 -19.55
C PRO A 22 29.61 46.16 -20.61
N THR A 23 29.99 45.16 -21.43
CA THR A 23 30.71 45.41 -22.69
C THR A 23 29.75 45.11 -23.88
N ASP A 24 29.47 46.15 -24.63
CA ASP A 24 28.79 46.09 -25.92
C ASP A 24 29.60 45.28 -26.92
N GLY A 25 28.95 44.31 -27.57
CA GLY A 25 29.40 43.62 -28.75
C GLY A 25 28.25 43.52 -29.78
N PRO A 26 28.51 43.60 -31.08
CA PRO A 26 27.49 43.87 -32.08
C PRO A 26 26.53 42.71 -32.31
N ALA A 27 25.25 43.06 -32.46
CA ALA A 27 24.14 42.20 -32.78
C ALA A 27 24.33 41.43 -34.09
N ALA A 28 24.43 40.10 -33.98
CA ALA A 28 24.25 39.21 -35.11
C ALA A 28 22.77 38.81 -35.21
N THR A 29 22.12 39.30 -36.26
CA THR A 29 20.74 38.94 -36.63
C THR A 29 20.69 37.48 -37.06
N VAL A 30 20.20 36.61 -36.16
CA VAL A 30 19.93 35.20 -36.49
C VAL A 30 18.45 35.09 -36.87
N ALA A 31 18.21 34.70 -38.12
CA ALA A 31 16.89 34.41 -38.66
C ALA A 31 16.20 33.24 -37.83
N PRO A 32 14.87 33.26 -37.66
CA PRO A 32 14.20 32.20 -36.97
C PRO A 32 14.20 30.91 -37.79
N ALA A 33 14.92 29.90 -37.32
CA ALA A 33 14.80 28.56 -37.85
C ALA A 33 13.44 27.99 -37.44
N THR A 34 12.57 27.79 -38.43
CA THR A 34 11.30 27.08 -38.28
C THR A 34 11.60 25.63 -37.96
N THR A 35 11.61 25.30 -36.69
CA THR A 35 11.68 23.91 -36.23
C THR A 35 10.33 23.25 -36.48
N ALA A 36 10.27 22.45 -37.56
CA ALA A 36 9.14 21.57 -37.81
C ALA A 36 9.01 20.60 -36.64
N ALA A 37 7.93 20.72 -35.89
CA ALA A 37 7.57 19.77 -34.83
C ALA A 37 7.31 18.42 -35.50
N ALA A 38 8.18 17.46 -35.27
CA ALA A 38 7.93 16.07 -35.59
C ALA A 38 6.68 15.59 -34.83
N PRO A 39 5.76 14.81 -35.44
CA PRO A 39 4.63 14.29 -34.74
C PRO A 39 5.13 13.37 -33.63
N ALA A 40 4.75 13.69 -32.40
CA ALA A 40 4.98 12.81 -31.26
C ALA A 40 4.24 11.50 -31.52
N SER A 41 4.99 10.51 -31.98
CA SER A 41 4.50 9.13 -32.10
C SER A 41 4.17 8.65 -30.67
N THR A 42 2.90 8.73 -30.30
CA THR A 42 2.34 8.07 -29.10
C THR A 42 2.36 6.57 -29.38
N ALA A 43 3.56 5.99 -29.39
CA ALA A 43 3.72 4.56 -29.29
C ALA A 43 3.22 4.17 -27.90
N MET A 44 1.96 3.76 -27.84
CA MET A 44 1.38 3.08 -26.70
C MET A 44 2.24 1.82 -26.44
N ARG A 45 3.23 1.96 -25.54
CA ARG A 45 3.99 0.82 -25.05
C ARG A 45 3.01 -0.01 -24.23
N VAL A 46 2.37 -0.97 -24.88
CA VAL A 46 1.81 -2.13 -24.20
C VAL A 46 3.02 -2.86 -23.61
N GLN A 47 3.43 -2.45 -22.41
CA GLN A 47 4.35 -3.25 -21.63
C GLN A 47 3.56 -4.48 -21.21
N THR A 48 3.74 -5.56 -21.95
CA THR A 48 3.28 -6.89 -21.53
C THR A 48 4.19 -7.30 -20.36
N GLN A 49 3.91 -6.73 -19.20
CA GLN A 49 4.57 -7.13 -17.96
C GLN A 49 4.08 -8.53 -17.65
N LEU A 50 4.99 -9.50 -17.60
CA LEU A 50 4.64 -10.85 -17.17
C LEU A 50 4.12 -10.79 -15.73
N PRO A 51 3.06 -11.58 -15.43
CA PRO A 51 2.53 -11.64 -14.07
C PRO A 51 3.64 -12.13 -13.12
N PRO A 52 3.70 -11.61 -11.90
CA PRO A 52 4.57 -12.13 -10.85
C PRO A 52 4.34 -13.63 -10.65
N PRO A 53 5.38 -14.39 -10.27
CA PRO A 53 5.23 -15.80 -9.94
C PRO A 53 4.15 -15.99 -8.87
N GLY A 54 3.23 -16.94 -9.09
CA GLY A 54 2.12 -17.23 -8.18
C GLY A 54 0.81 -16.56 -8.56
N LEU A 55 0.83 -15.41 -9.25
CA LEU A 55 -0.38 -14.71 -9.65
C LEU A 55 -1.12 -15.50 -10.75
N LEU A 56 -2.39 -15.84 -10.47
CA LEU A 56 -3.21 -16.58 -11.42
C LEU A 56 -3.57 -15.70 -12.64
N PRO A 57 -3.47 -16.23 -13.85
CA PRO A 57 -4.04 -15.59 -15.03
C PRO A 57 -5.54 -15.31 -14.83
N THR A 58 -6.03 -14.18 -15.32
CA THR A 58 -7.42 -13.72 -15.12
C THR A 58 -8.47 -14.78 -15.44
N ALA A 59 -8.26 -15.56 -16.51
CA ALA A 59 -9.18 -16.65 -16.92
C ALA A 59 -9.23 -17.82 -15.92
N ARG A 60 -8.25 -17.96 -15.04
CA ARG A 60 -8.18 -19.05 -14.03
C ARG A 60 -8.65 -18.61 -12.64
N ARG A 61 -8.88 -17.31 -12.42
CA ARG A 61 -9.35 -16.78 -11.14
C ARG A 61 -10.80 -17.18 -10.88
N LYS A 62 -11.06 -17.68 -9.69
CA LYS A 62 -12.41 -18.04 -9.23
C LYS A 62 -12.95 -16.97 -8.29
N PRO A 63 -14.28 -16.80 -8.19
CA PRO A 63 -14.89 -15.90 -7.23
C PRO A 63 -14.33 -16.16 -5.82
N ALA A 64 -13.99 -15.08 -5.12
CA ALA A 64 -13.60 -15.15 -3.72
C ALA A 64 -14.80 -15.59 -2.87
N PRO A 65 -14.57 -16.37 -1.81
CA PRO A 65 -15.64 -16.66 -0.87
C PRO A 65 -16.17 -15.37 -0.23
N ALA A 66 -17.44 -15.35 0.16
CA ALA A 66 -18.00 -14.19 0.85
C ALA A 66 -17.20 -13.87 2.13
N LEU A 67 -16.88 -12.58 2.30
CA LEU A 67 -16.32 -12.01 3.51
C LEU A 67 -17.38 -11.11 4.15
N GLY A 68 -17.69 -11.37 5.40
CA GLY A 68 -18.54 -10.52 6.23
C GLY A 68 -18.11 -10.75 7.67
N VAL A 69 -17.36 -9.81 8.24
CA VAL A 69 -16.76 -9.92 9.57
C VAL A 69 -16.95 -8.61 10.34
N THR A 70 -16.95 -8.70 11.67
CA THR A 70 -16.98 -7.54 12.54
C THR A 70 -15.56 -7.16 12.95
N ALA A 71 -15.15 -5.97 12.58
CA ALA A 71 -13.86 -5.42 12.98
C ALA A 71 -13.80 -5.20 14.50
N PHE A 72 -12.59 -5.16 15.07
CA PHE A 72 -12.40 -4.94 16.50
C PHE A 72 -12.93 -3.59 16.99
N ASP A 73 -13.18 -2.63 16.09
CA ASP A 73 -13.82 -1.35 16.38
C ASP A 73 -15.36 -1.40 16.32
N GLY A 74 -15.94 -2.55 15.96
CA GLY A 74 -17.38 -2.80 15.87
C GLY A 74 -17.99 -2.61 14.49
N ARG A 75 -17.24 -2.12 13.51
CA ARG A 75 -17.73 -1.94 12.12
C ARG A 75 -17.83 -3.27 11.39
N THR A 76 -18.83 -3.41 10.52
CA THR A 76 -18.89 -4.54 9.58
C THR A 76 -17.97 -4.29 8.39
N VAL A 77 -17.19 -5.29 8.02
CA VAL A 77 -16.29 -5.28 6.86
C VAL A 77 -16.71 -6.40 5.92
N SER A 78 -16.88 -6.07 4.64
CA SER A 78 -17.21 -7.04 3.58
C SER A 78 -16.43 -6.72 2.30
N LEU A 79 -16.27 -7.69 1.41
CA LEU A 79 -15.64 -7.44 0.10
C LEU A 79 -16.45 -6.45 -0.72
N ASP A 80 -17.78 -6.57 -0.73
CA ASP A 80 -18.68 -5.69 -1.48
C ASP A 80 -18.57 -4.24 -1.00
N GLY A 81 -18.31 -4.03 0.30
CA GLY A 81 -18.08 -2.70 0.89
C GLY A 81 -16.76 -2.05 0.49
N MET A 82 -15.87 -2.77 -0.21
CA MET A 82 -14.56 -2.25 -0.62
C MET A 82 -14.54 -1.66 -2.05
N GLY A 83 -15.72 -1.44 -2.65
CA GLY A 83 -15.87 -0.57 -3.82
C GLY A 83 -15.23 -1.03 -5.13
N GLY A 84 -15.05 -2.33 -5.36
CA GLY A 84 -14.53 -2.84 -6.63
C GLY A 84 -13.04 -2.56 -6.87
N GLN A 85 -12.29 -2.30 -5.82
CA GLN A 85 -10.82 -2.26 -5.85
C GLN A 85 -10.22 -3.62 -5.50
N PRO A 86 -8.96 -3.90 -5.84
CA PRO A 86 -8.27 -5.08 -5.33
C PRO A 86 -8.25 -5.10 -3.80
N VAL A 87 -8.31 -6.28 -3.20
CA VAL A 87 -8.34 -6.44 -1.74
C VAL A 87 -7.30 -7.45 -1.28
N VAL A 88 -6.59 -7.11 -0.22
CA VAL A 88 -5.74 -8.02 0.55
C VAL A 88 -6.52 -8.51 1.77
N VAL A 89 -6.70 -9.82 1.86
CA VAL A 89 -7.27 -10.46 3.05
C VAL A 89 -6.18 -11.24 3.75
N SER A 90 -5.79 -10.80 4.95
CA SER A 90 -4.78 -11.46 5.78
C SER A 90 -5.45 -12.24 6.90
N PHE A 91 -5.22 -13.53 6.96
CA PHE A 91 -5.64 -14.40 8.06
C PHE A 91 -4.49 -14.56 9.05
N PHE A 92 -4.69 -14.09 10.26
CA PHE A 92 -3.64 -13.97 11.28
C PHE A 92 -4.18 -14.33 12.68
N GLU A 93 -3.26 -14.48 13.64
CA GLU A 93 -3.58 -14.48 15.06
C GLU A 93 -2.57 -13.59 15.79
N SER A 94 -3.01 -12.84 16.80
CA SER A 94 -2.16 -11.88 17.49
C SER A 94 -0.98 -12.52 18.24
N TRP A 95 -1.11 -13.76 18.63
CA TRP A 95 -0.08 -14.57 19.32
C TRP A 95 0.85 -15.34 18.34
N CYS A 96 0.57 -15.32 17.04
CA CYS A 96 1.35 -16.02 16.04
C CYS A 96 2.66 -15.27 15.74
N GLY A 97 3.80 -15.87 16.05
CA GLY A 97 5.12 -15.24 15.86
C GLY A 97 5.43 -14.89 14.40
N ILE A 98 5.06 -15.76 13.43
CA ILE A 98 5.25 -15.50 12.00
C ILE A 98 4.37 -14.34 11.55
N CYS A 99 3.11 -14.28 12.02
CA CYS A 99 2.20 -13.17 11.72
C CYS A 99 2.74 -11.83 12.26
N GLN A 100 3.35 -11.85 13.47
CA GLN A 100 3.97 -10.66 14.04
C GLN A 100 5.21 -10.20 13.25
N ALA A 101 5.98 -11.15 12.72
CA ALA A 101 7.15 -10.84 11.89
C ALA A 101 6.77 -10.26 10.52
N GLU A 102 5.67 -10.74 9.93
CA GLU A 102 5.14 -10.27 8.64
C GLU A 102 4.42 -8.91 8.74
N GLN A 103 3.79 -8.61 9.87
CA GLN A 103 2.89 -7.46 10.01
C GLN A 103 3.51 -6.10 9.66
N PRO A 104 4.78 -5.78 9.99
CA PRO A 104 5.41 -4.53 9.55
C PRO A 104 5.40 -4.35 8.03
N ASP A 105 5.66 -5.42 7.27
CA ASP A 105 5.61 -5.41 5.81
C ASP A 105 4.19 -5.15 5.30
N LEU A 106 3.19 -5.85 5.85
CA LEU A 106 1.78 -5.63 5.50
C LEU A 106 1.33 -4.21 5.83
N THR A 107 1.75 -3.67 6.98
CA THR A 107 1.45 -2.28 7.39
C THR A 107 2.04 -1.28 6.41
N LYS A 108 3.31 -1.47 6.01
CA LYS A 108 3.96 -0.61 5.03
C LYS A 108 3.28 -0.67 3.66
N VAL A 109 3.03 -1.87 3.14
CA VAL A 109 2.36 -2.05 1.84
C VAL A 109 0.95 -1.46 1.88
N ALA A 110 0.21 -1.63 2.97
CA ALA A 110 -1.12 -1.02 3.12
C ALA A 110 -1.06 0.51 3.08
N ALA A 111 -0.04 1.13 3.66
CA ALA A 111 0.16 2.59 3.57
C ALA A 111 0.52 3.04 2.16
N ASP A 112 1.41 2.32 1.46
CA ASP A 112 1.86 2.65 0.11
C ASP A 112 0.72 2.53 -0.94
N PHE A 113 -0.29 1.69 -0.68
CA PHE A 113 -1.42 1.43 -1.58
C PHE A 113 -2.77 1.95 -1.08
N ALA A 114 -2.82 2.70 0.02
CA ALA A 114 -4.02 3.02 0.82
C ALA A 114 -5.28 3.47 0.04
N SER A 115 -5.13 4.23 -1.05
CA SER A 115 -6.27 4.74 -1.84
C SER A 115 -6.68 3.84 -3.00
N ARG A 116 -5.93 2.78 -3.26
CA ARG A 116 -6.08 1.94 -4.45
C ARG A 116 -6.38 0.48 -4.15
N VAL A 117 -6.12 0.04 -2.93
CA VAL A 117 -6.25 -1.36 -2.50
C VAL A 117 -6.89 -1.40 -1.13
N GLY A 118 -7.92 -2.23 -0.98
CA GLY A 118 -8.50 -2.53 0.32
C GLY A 118 -7.66 -3.53 1.10
N PHE A 119 -7.61 -3.37 2.42
CA PHE A 119 -6.95 -4.33 3.32
C PHE A 119 -7.88 -4.72 4.45
N VAL A 120 -7.86 -5.98 4.83
CA VAL A 120 -8.53 -6.48 6.03
C VAL A 120 -7.76 -7.64 6.63
N GLY A 121 -7.59 -7.64 7.95
CA GLY A 121 -7.07 -8.78 8.68
C GLY A 121 -8.20 -9.51 9.41
N VAL A 122 -8.18 -10.85 9.39
CA VAL A 122 -9.21 -11.69 9.99
C VAL A 122 -8.55 -12.69 10.94
N SER A 123 -8.81 -12.55 12.22
CA SER A 123 -8.41 -13.47 13.27
C SER A 123 -9.59 -14.38 13.65
N TYR A 124 -9.31 -15.57 14.17
CA TYR A 124 -10.34 -16.53 14.57
C TYR A 124 -10.37 -16.77 16.08
N ARG A 125 -9.19 -16.85 16.70
CA ARG A 125 -9.05 -17.23 18.12
C ARG A 125 -8.66 -16.08 19.03
N ASP A 126 -8.56 -14.88 18.50
CA ASP A 126 -8.24 -13.70 19.29
C ASP A 126 -9.44 -13.21 20.08
N THR A 127 -9.16 -12.63 21.24
CA THR A 127 -10.12 -11.76 21.91
C THR A 127 -10.08 -10.36 21.27
N VAL A 128 -11.16 -9.60 21.42
CA VAL A 128 -11.21 -8.19 20.96
C VAL A 128 -10.06 -7.38 21.57
N ALA A 129 -9.73 -7.63 22.84
CA ALA A 129 -8.65 -6.93 23.54
C ALA A 129 -7.27 -7.26 22.92
N ALA A 130 -7.00 -8.53 22.63
CA ALA A 130 -5.75 -8.97 22.00
C ALA A 130 -5.59 -8.41 20.58
N GLY A 131 -6.65 -8.48 19.77
CA GLY A 131 -6.64 -7.93 18.42
C GLY A 131 -6.43 -6.40 18.40
N ARG A 132 -7.08 -5.66 19.30
CA ARG A 132 -6.83 -4.21 19.45
C ARG A 132 -5.42 -3.91 19.92
N ALA A 133 -4.84 -4.72 20.81
CA ALA A 133 -3.46 -4.55 21.25
C ALA A 133 -2.48 -4.79 20.09
N TYR A 134 -2.71 -5.83 19.29
CA TYR A 134 -1.96 -6.12 18.08
C TYR A 134 -2.03 -4.95 17.09
N GLN A 135 -3.24 -4.44 16.81
CA GLN A 135 -3.44 -3.31 15.90
C GLN A 135 -2.65 -2.08 16.33
N ARG A 136 -2.67 -1.74 17.62
CA ARG A 136 -1.88 -0.61 18.17
C ARG A 136 -0.38 -0.88 18.09
N ARG A 137 0.08 -2.08 18.48
CA ARG A 137 1.49 -2.45 18.50
C ARG A 137 2.15 -2.29 17.13
N PHE A 138 1.47 -2.67 16.06
CA PHE A 138 1.99 -2.64 14.70
C PHE A 138 1.51 -1.44 13.88
N ASN A 139 0.78 -0.49 14.50
CA ASN A 139 0.17 0.67 13.82
C ASN A 139 -0.59 0.28 12.56
N VAL A 140 -1.38 -0.80 12.63
CA VAL A 140 -2.09 -1.36 11.45
C VAL A 140 -3.13 -0.36 10.96
N PRO A 141 -3.02 0.16 9.71
CA PRO A 141 -3.88 1.23 9.21
C PRO A 141 -5.22 0.76 8.63
N TYR A 142 -5.47 -0.54 8.65
CA TYR A 142 -6.66 -1.15 8.07
C TYR A 142 -7.46 -1.93 9.12
N PRO A 143 -8.73 -2.28 8.83
CA PRO A 143 -9.57 -3.04 9.76
C PRO A 143 -8.96 -4.40 10.09
N LEU A 144 -8.86 -4.71 11.36
CA LEU A 144 -8.65 -6.05 11.88
C LEU A 144 -9.96 -6.53 12.50
N ALA A 145 -10.38 -7.75 12.17
CA ALA A 145 -11.66 -8.30 12.51
C ALA A 145 -11.55 -9.65 13.23
N ASN A 146 -12.60 -10.01 13.96
CA ASN A 146 -12.71 -11.29 14.64
C ASN A 146 -13.76 -12.17 13.97
N ASP A 147 -13.35 -13.33 13.48
CA ASP A 147 -14.23 -14.41 13.06
C ASP A 147 -14.49 -15.40 14.23
N ALA A 148 -15.11 -14.92 15.30
CA ALA A 148 -15.32 -15.73 16.51
C ALA A 148 -15.98 -17.09 16.25
N SER A 149 -16.70 -17.25 15.16
CA SER A 149 -17.33 -18.51 14.76
C SER A 149 -16.43 -19.45 13.98
N GLY A 150 -15.31 -18.96 13.45
CA GLY A 150 -14.43 -19.67 12.52
C GLY A 150 -15.03 -19.94 11.13
N ARG A 151 -16.23 -19.41 10.85
CA ARG A 151 -16.93 -19.67 9.59
C ARG A 151 -16.24 -19.05 8.38
N THR A 152 -15.68 -17.88 8.55
CA THR A 152 -14.92 -17.20 7.50
C THR A 152 -13.64 -17.97 7.20
N TRP A 153 -12.89 -18.36 8.22
CA TRP A 153 -11.70 -19.19 8.05
C TRP A 153 -12.02 -20.50 7.34
N ALA A 154 -13.08 -21.21 7.76
CA ALA A 154 -13.51 -22.45 7.11
C ALA A 154 -13.91 -22.23 5.65
N ARG A 155 -14.70 -21.18 5.35
CA ARG A 155 -15.13 -20.83 3.99
C ARG A 155 -13.96 -20.49 3.07
N TRP A 156 -12.96 -19.78 3.60
CA TRP A 156 -11.73 -19.42 2.89
C TRP A 156 -10.68 -20.53 2.90
N ARG A 157 -11.01 -21.70 3.50
CA ARG A 157 -10.12 -22.88 3.59
C ARG A 157 -8.77 -22.53 4.22
N VAL A 158 -8.78 -21.82 5.33
CA VAL A 158 -7.59 -21.44 6.10
C VAL A 158 -7.36 -22.46 7.21
N PRO A 159 -6.44 -23.42 7.07
CA PRO A 159 -6.17 -24.44 8.07
C PRO A 159 -5.18 -23.95 9.15
N TYR A 160 -4.37 -22.97 8.84
CA TYR A 160 -3.34 -22.37 9.71
C TYR A 160 -3.07 -20.93 9.28
N GLN A 161 -2.34 -20.19 10.08
CA GLN A 161 -1.90 -18.82 9.84
C GLN A 161 -0.37 -18.72 9.76
N PRO A 162 0.17 -17.68 9.09
CA PRO A 162 -0.54 -16.69 8.29
C PRO A 162 -0.95 -17.23 6.92
N VAL A 163 -2.04 -16.69 6.38
CA VAL A 163 -2.42 -16.83 4.98
C VAL A 163 -2.80 -15.45 4.48
N VAL A 164 -2.24 -15.05 3.34
CA VAL A 164 -2.60 -13.80 2.67
C VAL A 164 -3.24 -14.13 1.33
N VAL A 165 -4.40 -13.54 1.04
CA VAL A 165 -5.13 -13.76 -0.22
C VAL A 165 -5.33 -12.43 -0.92
N LEU A 166 -4.95 -12.38 -2.20
CA LEU A 166 -5.25 -11.27 -3.09
C LEU A 166 -6.54 -11.52 -3.83
N VAL A 167 -7.45 -10.58 -3.77
CA VAL A 167 -8.70 -10.56 -4.53
C VAL A 167 -8.61 -9.43 -5.55
N ASP A 168 -8.91 -9.72 -6.82
CA ASP A 168 -8.91 -8.71 -7.87
C ASP A 168 -10.15 -7.80 -7.77
N ARG A 169 -10.16 -6.71 -8.56
CA ARG A 169 -11.28 -5.74 -8.59
C ARG A 169 -12.63 -6.33 -9.02
N HIS A 170 -12.64 -7.55 -9.55
CA HIS A 170 -13.85 -8.29 -9.92
C HIS A 170 -14.27 -9.29 -8.84
N GLY A 171 -13.68 -9.22 -7.65
CA GLY A 171 -14.01 -10.10 -6.53
C GLY A 171 -13.52 -11.54 -6.72
N ARG A 172 -12.45 -11.77 -7.50
CA ARG A 172 -11.91 -13.11 -7.77
C ARG A 172 -10.54 -13.27 -7.12
N VAL A 173 -10.26 -14.46 -6.60
CA VAL A 173 -8.95 -14.78 -6.02
C VAL A 173 -7.87 -14.76 -7.11
N ALA A 174 -6.94 -13.81 -6.99
CA ALA A 174 -5.82 -13.64 -7.91
C ALA A 174 -4.57 -14.38 -7.44
N GLU A 175 -4.33 -14.43 -6.13
CA GLU A 175 -3.19 -15.12 -5.55
C GLU A 175 -3.46 -15.51 -4.09
N ARG A 176 -2.76 -16.54 -3.61
CA ARG A 176 -2.81 -16.98 -2.22
C ARG A 176 -1.41 -17.34 -1.75
N PHE A 177 -1.01 -16.78 -0.62
CA PHE A 177 0.25 -17.05 0.05
C PHE A 177 -0.04 -17.84 1.33
N ASP A 178 0.29 -19.12 1.32
CA ASP A 178 0.19 -19.98 2.49
C ASP A 178 1.52 -19.94 3.27
N GLY A 179 1.46 -19.59 4.55
CA GLY A 179 2.63 -19.38 5.40
C GLY A 179 3.18 -17.94 5.38
N GLY A 180 2.46 -17.01 4.73
CA GLY A 180 2.80 -15.58 4.68
C GLY A 180 3.51 -15.15 3.40
N THR A 181 3.82 -13.85 3.32
CA THR A 181 4.49 -13.23 2.16
C THR A 181 5.44 -12.12 2.63
N THR A 182 6.29 -11.64 1.73
CA THR A 182 7.12 -10.45 1.99
C THR A 182 6.46 -9.19 1.40
N GLY A 183 6.80 -8.04 1.95
CA GLY A 183 6.31 -6.75 1.44
C GLY A 183 6.64 -6.54 -0.04
N GLY A 184 7.84 -6.96 -0.49
CA GLY A 184 8.25 -6.85 -1.90
C GLY A 184 7.40 -7.72 -2.83
N THR A 185 7.15 -8.98 -2.46
CA THR A 185 6.32 -9.91 -3.23
C THR A 185 4.87 -9.39 -3.33
N LEU A 186 4.31 -8.98 -2.20
CA LEU A 186 2.94 -8.44 -2.15
C LEU A 186 2.81 -7.16 -2.98
N ALA A 187 3.75 -6.22 -2.86
CA ALA A 187 3.74 -4.98 -3.62
C ALA A 187 3.84 -5.20 -5.14
N ALA A 188 4.67 -6.17 -5.59
CA ALA A 188 4.78 -6.53 -6.99
C ALA A 188 3.44 -7.09 -7.54
N ALA A 189 2.81 -8.00 -6.81
CA ALA A 189 1.51 -8.57 -7.18
C ALA A 189 0.41 -7.51 -7.25
N LEU A 190 0.35 -6.60 -6.26
CA LEU A 190 -0.62 -5.49 -6.24
C LEU A 190 -0.39 -4.51 -7.38
N THR A 191 0.87 -4.16 -7.69
CA THR A 191 1.20 -3.28 -8.82
C THR A 191 0.71 -3.88 -10.14
N TYR A 192 0.89 -5.17 -10.33
CA TYR A 192 0.39 -5.88 -11.51
C TYR A 192 -1.14 -5.84 -11.58
N LEU A 193 -1.85 -6.18 -10.48
CA LEU A 193 -3.32 -6.18 -10.42
C LEU A 193 -3.94 -4.80 -10.68
N LEU A 194 -3.24 -3.73 -10.32
CA LEU A 194 -3.70 -2.36 -10.58
C LEU A 194 -3.49 -1.93 -12.04
N GLY A 195 -2.62 -2.62 -12.79
CA GLY A 195 -2.38 -2.39 -14.22
C GLY A 195 -3.30 -3.18 -15.16
N GLU A 196 -4.09 -4.13 -14.62
CA GLU A 196 -5.11 -4.87 -15.36
C GLU A 196 -6.39 -4.03 -15.51
#